data_6b43b6b6e58b773c3d5e7ac117a5d250
#
_entry.id   6b43b6b6e58b773c3d5e7ac117a5d250
#
_cell.length_a   1.000
_cell.length_b   1.000
_cell.length_c   1.000
_cell.angle_alpha   90.00
_cell.angle_beta   90.00
_cell.angle_gamma   90.00
#
_symmetry.space_group_name_H-M   'P 1'
#
loop_
_entity.id
_entity.type
_entity.pdbx_description
1 polymer ?
#
loop_
_entity_poly.entity_id
_entity_poly.type
_entity_poly.pdbx_seq_one_letter_code
_entity_poly.pdbx_strand_id
1 'polypeptide(L)'
;MKILGIESSCDETAAAVVEDGRKVLSNVIASQVEEHKIYGGVVPEIASRRHTEAICGVVEKALSDADCTIDDIDAIAVTYAPGLIGALLVGVNYAKGLSYSTGIPLVPVHHLRGHIAANYISNEELKPPFMSLVVSGGHSHIINVKDYTDFEIIGRTRDDAAGEAMDKAARTVGLPYPGGVNLDKISVNGDENKYKFPVPKVADSKYDFSFSGLKTFAVNLVHNASQKGEDVKAEDLGASFIKAVTDLLVSHTMEAVKDFGAEKIVLAGGVSANSRLRRVMEEKCASKGVELYKPELKYCGDNAAMIASQGYYEFLAGKRADLTLNAVASMPITDK
;
A
#
# COMPACT_ATOMS: atom_id res chain seq x y z
N MET A 1 7.33 1.73 -24.80
CA MET A 1 6.02 1.08 -24.59
C MET A 1 5.25 1.83 -23.53
N LYS A 2 4.05 2.32 -23.86
CA LYS A 2 3.21 3.11 -22.95
C LYS A 2 2.08 2.26 -22.39
N ILE A 3 1.98 2.21 -21.06
CA ILE A 3 0.94 1.47 -20.35
C ILE A 3 -0.01 2.47 -19.69
N LEU A 4 -1.30 2.36 -19.94
CA LEU A 4 -2.34 3.05 -19.20
C LEU A 4 -2.70 2.22 -17.96
N GLY A 5 -2.38 2.73 -16.77
CA GLY A 5 -2.76 2.12 -15.50
C GLY A 5 -4.08 2.68 -14.98
N ILE A 6 -4.91 1.83 -14.38
CA ILE A 6 -6.17 2.19 -13.74
C ILE A 6 -6.21 1.55 -12.35
N GLU A 7 -6.40 2.39 -11.32
CA GLU A 7 -6.52 1.98 -9.91
C GLU A 7 -7.85 2.46 -9.34
N SER A 8 -8.60 1.54 -8.71
CA SER A 8 -9.87 1.84 -8.04
C SER A 8 -10.16 0.88 -6.89
N SER A 9 -9.13 0.32 -6.23
CA SER A 9 -9.34 -0.77 -5.26
C SER A 9 -9.92 -0.33 -3.92
N CYS A 10 -9.82 0.96 -3.56
CA CYS A 10 -10.26 1.47 -2.25
C CYS A 10 -10.97 2.82 -2.38
N ASP A 11 -10.33 3.93 -2.00
CA ASP A 11 -10.91 5.28 -1.98
C ASP A 11 -10.19 6.28 -2.90
N GLU A 12 -9.25 5.83 -3.73
CA GLU A 12 -8.61 6.59 -4.79
C GLU A 12 -9.05 6.09 -6.16
N THR A 13 -9.62 6.99 -6.99
CA THR A 13 -9.77 6.76 -8.43
C THR A 13 -8.54 7.32 -9.13
N ALA A 14 -7.71 6.47 -9.74
CA ALA A 14 -6.52 6.96 -10.39
C ALA A 14 -6.32 6.37 -11.79
N ALA A 15 -5.70 7.18 -12.67
CA ALA A 15 -5.18 6.76 -13.97
C ALA A 15 -3.81 7.37 -14.21
N ALA A 16 -2.95 6.63 -14.90
CA ALA A 16 -1.58 7.05 -15.20
C ALA A 16 -1.10 6.49 -16.53
N VAL A 17 -0.21 7.21 -17.21
CA VAL A 17 0.54 6.70 -18.34
C VAL A 17 1.99 6.55 -17.94
N VAL A 18 2.52 5.33 -18.06
CA VAL A 18 3.92 5.01 -17.75
C VAL A 18 4.60 4.40 -18.95
N GLU A 19 5.78 4.92 -19.29
CA GLU A 19 6.62 4.43 -20.37
C GLU A 19 7.66 3.45 -19.83
N ASP A 20 7.76 2.28 -20.48
CA ASP A 20 8.73 1.21 -20.18
C ASP A 20 8.78 0.79 -18.70
N GLY A 21 7.61 0.87 -18.03
CA GLY A 21 7.41 0.46 -16.64
C GLY A 21 8.08 1.35 -15.58
N ARG A 22 8.78 2.42 -15.97
CA ARG A 22 9.58 3.25 -15.05
C ARG A 22 9.35 4.75 -15.20
N LYS A 23 9.20 5.26 -16.40
CA LYS A 23 9.04 6.68 -16.65
C LYS A 23 7.57 7.09 -16.60
N VAL A 24 7.19 7.81 -15.57
CA VAL A 24 5.82 8.32 -15.39
C VAL A 24 5.62 9.53 -16.30
N LEU A 25 4.71 9.42 -17.26
CA LEU A 25 4.30 10.53 -18.12
C LEU A 25 3.16 11.32 -17.49
N SER A 26 2.23 10.64 -16.81
CA SER A 26 1.16 11.24 -16.03
C SER A 26 0.76 10.34 -14.87
N ASN A 27 0.18 10.93 -13.81
CA ASN A 27 -0.43 10.19 -12.71
C ASN A 27 -1.50 11.07 -12.05
N VAL A 28 -2.75 10.83 -12.36
CA VAL A 28 -3.90 11.60 -11.90
C VAL A 28 -4.64 10.80 -10.84
N ILE A 29 -4.91 11.42 -9.71
CA ILE A 29 -5.58 10.81 -8.56
C ILE A 29 -6.74 11.69 -8.14
N ALA A 30 -7.95 11.11 -8.08
CA ALA A 30 -9.13 11.69 -7.48
C ALA A 30 -9.40 10.96 -6.16
N SER A 31 -8.94 11.55 -5.04
CA SER A 31 -9.05 10.96 -3.71
C SER A 31 -10.39 11.31 -3.06
N GLN A 32 -10.96 10.34 -2.37
CA GLN A 32 -12.22 10.45 -1.63
C GLN A 32 -11.99 10.63 -0.12
N VAL A 33 -10.75 10.80 0.32
CA VAL A 33 -10.35 10.90 1.74
C VAL A 33 -11.16 11.96 2.48
N GLU A 34 -11.37 13.15 1.88
CA GLU A 34 -12.13 14.23 2.52
C GLU A 34 -13.60 13.85 2.78
N GLU A 35 -14.21 13.09 1.88
CA GLU A 35 -15.58 12.60 2.06
C GLU A 35 -15.65 11.52 3.14
N HIS A 36 -14.68 10.60 3.15
CA HIS A 36 -14.64 9.50 4.12
C HIS A 36 -14.27 9.93 5.55
N LYS A 37 -13.66 11.11 5.74
CA LYS A 37 -13.37 11.69 7.06
C LYS A 37 -14.59 11.79 7.96
N ILE A 38 -15.74 12.17 7.42
CA ILE A 38 -16.99 12.30 8.18
C ILE A 38 -17.47 10.96 8.78
N TYR A 39 -17.11 9.86 8.14
CA TYR A 39 -17.47 8.50 8.60
C TYR A 39 -16.36 7.87 9.46
N GLY A 40 -15.19 8.52 9.54
CA GLY A 40 -14.04 7.99 10.26
C GLY A 40 -13.36 6.80 9.59
N GLY A 41 -13.55 6.64 8.27
CA GLY A 41 -12.96 5.57 7.45
C GLY A 41 -13.77 5.32 6.19
N VAL A 42 -13.24 4.48 5.30
CA VAL A 42 -13.85 4.21 4.00
C VAL A 42 -15.20 3.49 4.13
N VAL A 43 -16.21 4.01 3.43
CA VAL A 43 -17.53 3.38 3.27
C VAL A 43 -17.61 2.78 1.86
N PRO A 44 -17.60 1.43 1.72
CA PRO A 44 -17.43 0.77 0.42
C PRO A 44 -18.45 1.17 -0.64
N GLU A 45 -19.72 1.37 -0.25
CA GLU A 45 -20.78 1.75 -1.18
C GLU A 45 -20.60 3.18 -1.71
N ILE A 46 -20.19 4.10 -0.85
CA ILE A 46 -19.88 5.48 -1.24
C ILE A 46 -18.68 5.47 -2.19
N ALA A 47 -17.62 4.75 -1.83
CA ALA A 47 -16.42 4.63 -2.66
C ALA A 47 -16.77 4.15 -4.07
N SER A 48 -17.57 3.09 -4.20
CA SER A 48 -17.97 2.53 -5.50
C SER A 48 -18.70 3.55 -6.38
N ARG A 49 -19.61 4.35 -5.80
CA ARG A 49 -20.35 5.38 -6.53
C ARG A 49 -19.41 6.50 -7.01
N ARG A 50 -18.48 6.95 -6.17
CA ARG A 50 -17.51 8.00 -6.54
C ARG A 50 -16.56 7.57 -7.63
N HIS A 51 -16.13 6.29 -7.63
CA HIS A 51 -15.35 5.76 -8.74
C HIS A 51 -16.10 5.85 -10.07
N THR A 52 -17.39 5.52 -10.07
CA THR A 52 -18.24 5.62 -11.29
C THR A 52 -18.34 7.04 -11.82
N GLU A 53 -18.41 8.03 -10.94
CA GLU A 53 -18.49 9.44 -11.31
C GLU A 53 -17.17 9.99 -11.83
N ALA A 54 -16.03 9.52 -11.28
CA ALA A 54 -14.72 10.11 -11.54
C ALA A 54 -13.93 9.46 -12.68
N ILE A 55 -14.12 8.15 -12.93
CA ILE A 55 -13.18 7.34 -13.72
C ILE A 55 -12.96 7.87 -15.14
N CYS A 56 -14.01 8.31 -15.84
CA CYS A 56 -13.89 8.84 -17.19
C CYS A 56 -12.99 10.07 -17.24
N GLY A 57 -13.30 11.07 -16.40
CA GLY A 57 -12.52 12.31 -16.36
C GLY A 57 -11.08 12.12 -15.89
N VAL A 58 -10.85 11.17 -14.97
CA VAL A 58 -9.48 10.84 -14.50
C VAL A 58 -8.65 10.21 -15.61
N VAL A 59 -9.22 9.30 -16.40
CA VAL A 59 -8.53 8.66 -17.53
C VAL A 59 -8.26 9.67 -18.66
N GLU A 60 -9.27 10.46 -19.04
CA GLU A 60 -9.10 11.53 -20.05
C GLU A 60 -8.00 12.52 -19.66
N LYS A 61 -8.00 12.93 -18.38
CA LYS A 61 -6.96 13.82 -17.85
C LYS A 61 -5.59 13.16 -17.86
N ALA A 62 -5.48 11.89 -17.48
CA ALA A 62 -4.20 11.19 -17.49
C ALA A 62 -3.61 11.08 -18.90
N LEU A 63 -4.42 10.81 -19.91
CA LEU A 63 -3.98 10.82 -21.32
C LEU A 63 -3.55 12.20 -21.75
N SER A 64 -4.35 13.23 -21.46
CA SER A 64 -4.03 14.64 -21.78
C SER A 64 -2.74 15.12 -21.12
N ASP A 65 -2.54 14.82 -19.82
CA ASP A 65 -1.34 15.24 -19.06
C ASP A 65 -0.08 14.51 -19.56
N ALA A 66 -0.23 13.38 -20.25
CA ALA A 66 0.85 12.61 -20.88
C ALA A 66 1.11 13.01 -22.34
N ASP A 67 0.41 14.01 -22.87
CA ASP A 67 0.41 14.36 -24.30
C ASP A 67 0.15 13.13 -25.19
N CYS A 68 -0.78 12.27 -24.79
CA CYS A 68 -1.15 11.01 -25.45
C CYS A 68 -2.64 10.96 -25.80
N THR A 69 -2.95 10.19 -26.84
CA THR A 69 -4.29 9.70 -27.13
C THR A 69 -4.38 8.22 -26.75
N ILE A 70 -5.56 7.64 -26.82
CA ILE A 70 -5.72 6.21 -26.55
C ILE A 70 -4.98 5.35 -27.58
N ASP A 71 -4.80 5.84 -28.81
CA ASP A 71 -4.10 5.13 -29.88
C ASP A 71 -2.57 5.03 -29.63
N ASP A 72 -2.04 5.82 -28.70
CA ASP A 72 -0.63 5.77 -28.28
C ASP A 72 -0.36 4.71 -27.20
N ILE A 73 -1.39 4.02 -26.70
CA ILE A 73 -1.32 3.09 -25.59
C ILE A 73 -1.17 1.65 -26.08
N ASP A 74 -0.11 0.98 -25.60
CA ASP A 74 0.21 -0.40 -25.97
C ASP A 74 -0.54 -1.45 -25.14
N ALA A 75 -0.91 -1.13 -23.89
CA ALA A 75 -1.70 -2.00 -23.02
C ALA A 75 -2.43 -1.21 -21.93
N ILE A 76 -3.57 -1.76 -21.47
CA ILE A 76 -4.36 -1.23 -20.35
C ILE A 76 -4.14 -2.15 -19.15
N ALA A 77 -3.49 -1.64 -18.11
CA ALA A 77 -3.28 -2.33 -16.85
C ALA A 77 -4.34 -1.89 -15.83
N VAL A 78 -5.01 -2.84 -15.18
CA VAL A 78 -6.07 -2.53 -14.21
C VAL A 78 -5.92 -3.36 -12.96
N THR A 79 -6.12 -2.73 -11.81
CA THR A 79 -6.20 -3.44 -10.54
C THR A 79 -7.47 -4.27 -10.50
N TYR A 80 -7.31 -5.61 -10.36
CA TYR A 80 -8.45 -6.52 -10.29
C TYR A 80 -8.60 -7.20 -8.92
N ALA A 81 -7.54 -7.21 -8.10
CA ALA A 81 -7.47 -7.84 -6.78
C ALA A 81 -6.26 -7.33 -5.98
N PRO A 82 -6.27 -7.42 -4.64
CA PRO A 82 -7.46 -7.39 -3.78
C PRO A 82 -7.98 -5.96 -3.61
N GLY A 83 -9.19 -5.81 -3.02
CA GLY A 83 -9.77 -4.51 -2.72
C GLY A 83 -11.28 -4.57 -2.44
N LEU A 84 -11.90 -3.42 -2.32
CA LEU A 84 -13.35 -3.28 -2.18
C LEU A 84 -14.02 -3.72 -3.48
N ILE A 85 -14.84 -4.78 -3.42
CA ILE A 85 -15.37 -5.44 -4.63
C ILE A 85 -16.11 -4.48 -5.56
N GLY A 86 -16.96 -3.60 -5.01
CA GLY A 86 -17.72 -2.63 -5.80
C GLY A 86 -16.82 -1.58 -6.48
N ALA A 87 -15.77 -1.14 -5.80
CA ALA A 87 -14.79 -0.21 -6.30
C ALA A 87 -13.93 -0.85 -7.42
N LEU A 88 -13.39 -2.05 -7.19
CA LEU A 88 -12.66 -2.82 -8.20
C LEU A 88 -13.48 -3.05 -9.46
N LEU A 89 -14.78 -3.39 -9.33
CA LEU A 89 -15.68 -3.62 -10.46
C LEU A 89 -15.79 -2.39 -11.37
N VAL A 90 -15.71 -1.18 -10.84
CA VAL A 90 -15.75 0.03 -11.66
C VAL A 90 -14.52 0.10 -12.56
N GLY A 91 -13.31 -0.01 -12.01
CA GLY A 91 -12.07 0.02 -12.79
C GLY A 91 -11.98 -1.12 -13.79
N VAL A 92 -12.28 -2.35 -13.36
CA VAL A 92 -12.24 -3.54 -14.22
C VAL A 92 -13.20 -3.42 -15.41
N ASN A 93 -14.47 -3.02 -15.18
CA ASN A 93 -15.42 -2.88 -16.27
C ASN A 93 -15.11 -1.72 -17.20
N TYR A 94 -14.58 -0.62 -16.67
CA TYR A 94 -14.12 0.50 -17.49
C TYR A 94 -12.94 0.07 -18.41
N ALA A 95 -11.94 -0.59 -17.84
CA ALA A 95 -10.79 -1.10 -18.59
C ALA A 95 -11.20 -2.13 -19.66
N LYS A 96 -12.15 -3.02 -19.34
CA LYS A 96 -12.75 -3.96 -20.33
C LYS A 96 -13.46 -3.24 -21.46
N GLY A 97 -14.21 -2.18 -21.15
CA GLY A 97 -14.90 -1.36 -22.15
C GLY A 97 -13.90 -0.69 -23.10
N LEU A 98 -12.82 -0.11 -22.57
CA LEU A 98 -11.74 0.46 -23.38
C LEU A 98 -11.05 -0.61 -24.23
N SER A 99 -10.64 -1.72 -23.64
CA SER A 99 -10.00 -2.82 -24.36
C SER A 99 -10.89 -3.37 -25.49
N TYR A 100 -12.20 -3.51 -25.22
CA TYR A 100 -13.16 -3.97 -26.24
C TYR A 100 -13.31 -3.01 -27.42
N SER A 101 -13.39 -1.71 -27.12
CA SER A 101 -13.62 -0.68 -28.18
C SER A 101 -12.38 -0.37 -29.00
N THR A 102 -11.18 -0.52 -28.42
CA THR A 102 -9.90 -0.16 -29.07
C THR A 102 -9.10 -1.35 -29.56
N GLY A 103 -9.37 -2.56 -29.07
CA GLY A 103 -8.55 -3.75 -29.31
C GLY A 103 -7.24 -3.77 -28.50
N ILE A 104 -6.98 -2.80 -27.62
CA ILE A 104 -5.77 -2.74 -26.79
C ILE A 104 -5.79 -3.88 -25.77
N PRO A 105 -4.68 -4.63 -25.60
CA PRO A 105 -4.59 -5.73 -24.63
C PRO A 105 -4.88 -5.30 -23.20
N LEU A 106 -5.67 -6.09 -22.46
CA LEU A 106 -5.99 -5.92 -21.06
C LEU A 106 -5.01 -6.72 -20.19
N VAL A 107 -4.41 -6.07 -19.19
CA VAL A 107 -3.45 -6.69 -18.27
C VAL A 107 -4.00 -6.61 -16.84
N PRO A 108 -4.30 -7.76 -16.19
CA PRO A 108 -4.74 -7.79 -14.81
C PRO A 108 -3.54 -7.58 -13.88
N VAL A 109 -3.66 -6.65 -12.94
CA VAL A 109 -2.61 -6.34 -11.97
C VAL A 109 -3.10 -6.55 -10.54
N HIS A 110 -2.31 -7.25 -9.75
CA HIS A 110 -2.56 -7.40 -8.32
C HIS A 110 -2.10 -6.13 -7.58
N HIS A 111 -2.98 -5.53 -6.79
CA HIS A 111 -2.75 -4.26 -6.08
C HIS A 111 -1.42 -4.21 -5.30
N LEU A 112 -1.11 -5.26 -4.51
CA LEU A 112 0.13 -5.29 -3.73
C LEU A 112 1.39 -5.40 -4.60
N ARG A 113 1.30 -6.03 -5.78
CA ARG A 113 2.40 -6.02 -6.76
C ARG A 113 2.63 -4.62 -7.30
N GLY A 114 1.55 -3.84 -7.49
CA GLY A 114 1.63 -2.42 -7.81
C GLY A 114 2.41 -1.64 -6.77
N HIS A 115 2.09 -1.78 -5.47
CA HIS A 115 2.84 -1.11 -4.41
C HIS A 115 4.34 -1.44 -4.43
N ILE A 116 4.72 -2.69 -4.73
CA ILE A 116 6.13 -3.06 -4.90
C ILE A 116 6.71 -2.34 -6.11
N ALA A 117 5.99 -2.32 -7.24
CA ALA A 117 6.42 -1.69 -8.49
C ALA A 117 6.57 -0.17 -8.42
N ALA A 118 5.93 0.52 -7.47
CA ALA A 118 6.17 1.93 -7.18
C ALA A 118 7.65 2.24 -6.92
N ASN A 119 8.42 1.25 -6.46
CA ASN A 119 9.86 1.38 -6.26
C ASN A 119 10.66 1.33 -7.57
N TYR A 120 10.18 0.67 -8.61
CA TYR A 120 10.82 0.70 -9.93
C TYR A 120 10.73 2.07 -10.59
N ILE A 121 9.68 2.83 -10.26
CA ILE A 121 9.51 4.22 -10.71
C ILE A 121 10.49 5.15 -9.96
N SER A 122 10.64 4.93 -8.66
CA SER A 122 11.44 5.80 -7.79
C SER A 122 12.93 5.51 -7.83
N ASN A 123 13.32 4.29 -8.26
CA ASN A 123 14.70 3.80 -8.24
C ASN A 123 14.98 3.04 -9.55
N GLU A 124 15.53 3.72 -10.54
CA GLU A 124 15.73 3.16 -11.89
C GLU A 124 16.64 1.92 -11.92
N GLU A 125 17.60 1.84 -10.99
CA GLU A 125 18.54 0.72 -10.87
C GLU A 125 17.94 -0.51 -10.20
N LEU A 126 16.82 -0.38 -9.48
CA LEU A 126 16.24 -1.50 -8.73
C LEU A 126 15.78 -2.62 -9.66
N LYS A 127 16.29 -3.82 -9.38
CA LYS A 127 15.92 -5.07 -10.06
C LYS A 127 15.80 -6.20 -9.04
N PRO A 128 14.87 -7.15 -9.24
CA PRO A 128 14.87 -8.40 -8.45
C PRO A 128 16.20 -9.14 -8.55
N PRO A 129 16.55 -10.03 -7.59
CA PRO A 129 15.75 -10.34 -6.41
C PRO A 129 15.95 -9.35 -5.25
N PHE A 130 14.94 -9.25 -4.37
CA PHE A 130 14.99 -8.47 -3.14
C PHE A 130 13.90 -8.91 -2.14
N MET A 131 14.08 -8.54 -0.86
CA MET A 131 13.04 -8.68 0.15
C MET A 131 12.18 -7.42 0.19
N SER A 132 10.85 -7.54 0.18
CA SER A 132 9.94 -6.39 0.28
C SER A 132 9.11 -6.45 1.56
N LEU A 133 9.06 -5.33 2.29
CA LEU A 133 8.09 -5.10 3.35
C LEU A 133 6.93 -4.26 2.77
N VAL A 134 5.81 -4.91 2.52
CA VAL A 134 4.58 -4.26 2.03
C VAL A 134 3.66 -3.99 3.20
N VAL A 135 3.42 -2.71 3.52
CA VAL A 135 2.63 -2.29 4.67
C VAL A 135 1.64 -1.20 4.27
N SER A 136 0.35 -1.48 4.43
CA SER A 136 -0.75 -0.57 4.07
C SER A 136 -1.88 -0.59 5.11
N GLY A 137 -2.99 0.06 4.81
CA GLY A 137 -4.22 0.00 5.61
C GLY A 137 -4.77 -1.41 5.75
N GLY A 138 -4.72 -2.22 4.69
CA GLY A 138 -5.30 -3.57 4.66
C GLY A 138 -4.28 -4.71 4.71
N HIS A 139 -3.00 -4.44 4.55
CA HIS A 139 -2.00 -5.51 4.37
C HIS A 139 -0.70 -5.23 5.13
N SER A 140 -0.09 -6.29 5.66
CA SER A 140 1.26 -6.27 6.25
C SER A 140 1.94 -7.58 5.91
N HIS A 141 2.89 -7.54 4.95
CA HIS A 141 3.55 -8.73 4.41
C HIS A 141 5.06 -8.53 4.29
N ILE A 142 5.80 -9.59 4.54
CA ILE A 142 7.20 -9.73 4.09
C ILE A 142 7.17 -10.65 2.87
N ILE A 143 7.69 -10.17 1.76
CA ILE A 143 7.63 -10.85 0.46
C ILE A 143 9.03 -10.99 -0.12
N ASN A 144 9.41 -12.21 -0.48
CA ASN A 144 10.58 -12.46 -1.29
C ASN A 144 10.20 -12.29 -2.77
N VAL A 145 10.71 -11.22 -3.38
CA VAL A 145 10.51 -10.92 -4.79
C VAL A 145 11.66 -11.54 -5.58
N LYS A 146 11.40 -12.67 -6.24
CA LYS A 146 12.40 -13.44 -6.98
C LYS A 146 12.62 -12.89 -8.39
N ASP A 147 11.52 -12.42 -9.00
CA ASP A 147 11.50 -11.76 -10.31
C ASP A 147 10.33 -10.75 -10.34
N TYR A 148 10.21 -9.96 -11.38
CA TYR A 148 9.16 -8.93 -11.55
C TYR A 148 7.73 -9.48 -11.43
N THR A 149 7.54 -10.79 -11.65
CA THR A 149 6.24 -11.47 -11.58
C THR A 149 6.25 -12.71 -10.68
N ASP A 150 7.35 -13.01 -9.98
CA ASP A 150 7.46 -14.15 -9.05
C ASP A 150 7.63 -13.67 -7.61
N PHE A 151 6.60 -13.92 -6.79
CA PHE A 151 6.47 -13.45 -5.42
C PHE A 151 6.23 -14.61 -4.45
N GLU A 152 6.90 -14.58 -3.31
CA GLU A 152 6.75 -15.57 -2.25
C GLU A 152 6.48 -14.87 -0.91
N ILE A 153 5.40 -15.23 -0.23
CA ILE A 153 5.08 -14.68 1.09
C ILE A 153 5.96 -15.38 2.12
N ILE A 154 6.80 -14.61 2.82
CA ILE A 154 7.64 -15.07 3.91
C ILE A 154 6.96 -14.86 5.27
N GLY A 155 6.28 -13.72 5.45
CA GLY A 155 5.53 -13.38 6.64
C GLY A 155 4.32 -12.50 6.32
N ARG A 156 3.30 -12.57 7.16
CA ARG A 156 2.07 -11.78 7.02
C ARG A 156 1.44 -11.48 8.36
N THR A 157 0.57 -10.49 8.40
CA THR A 157 -0.27 -10.32 9.59
C THR A 157 -1.28 -11.46 9.74
N ARG A 158 -1.53 -11.84 10.99
CA ARG A 158 -2.52 -12.86 11.38
C ARG A 158 -3.85 -12.25 11.83
N ASP A 159 -3.88 -10.93 11.96
CA ASP A 159 -5.06 -10.17 12.42
C ASP A 159 -5.13 -8.81 11.71
N ASP A 160 -5.27 -7.71 12.44
CA ASP A 160 -5.30 -6.36 11.84
C ASP A 160 -4.01 -6.08 11.03
N ALA A 161 -4.11 -5.29 9.97
CA ALA A 161 -2.94 -4.71 9.31
C ALA A 161 -2.35 -3.57 10.15
N ALA A 162 -1.07 -3.25 9.94
CA ALA A 162 -0.39 -2.19 10.70
C ALA A 162 -1.06 -0.83 10.53
N GLY A 163 -1.46 -0.46 9.30
CA GLY A 163 -2.15 0.80 9.04
C GLY A 163 -3.53 0.86 9.70
N GLU A 164 -4.31 -0.22 9.62
CA GLU A 164 -5.59 -0.33 10.32
C GLU A 164 -5.43 -0.19 11.84
N ALA A 165 -4.40 -0.80 12.41
CA ALA A 165 -4.11 -0.67 13.83
C ALA A 165 -3.72 0.78 14.20
N MET A 166 -2.96 1.47 13.34
CA MET A 166 -2.62 2.89 13.51
C MET A 166 -3.88 3.78 13.44
N ASP A 167 -4.78 3.56 12.48
CA ASP A 167 -6.04 4.30 12.34
C ASP A 167 -6.94 4.13 13.57
N LYS A 168 -7.02 2.90 14.09
CA LYS A 168 -7.79 2.59 15.30
C LYS A 168 -7.16 3.23 16.54
N ALA A 169 -5.83 3.22 16.68
CA ALA A 169 -5.13 3.91 17.77
C ALA A 169 -5.32 5.43 17.70
N ALA A 170 -5.21 6.02 16.53
CA ALA A 170 -5.43 7.45 16.29
C ALA A 170 -6.85 7.88 16.74
N ARG A 171 -7.85 7.08 16.40
CA ARG A 171 -9.24 7.34 16.78
C ARG A 171 -9.44 7.38 18.29
N THR A 172 -8.70 6.59 19.07
CA THR A 172 -8.84 6.57 20.54
C THR A 172 -8.42 7.88 21.21
N VAL A 173 -7.58 8.66 20.52
CA VAL A 173 -7.13 9.99 20.98
C VAL A 173 -7.76 11.13 20.18
N GLY A 174 -8.88 10.86 19.48
CA GLY A 174 -9.67 11.87 18.79
C GLY A 174 -9.09 12.39 17.49
N LEU A 175 -8.09 11.71 16.89
CA LEU A 175 -7.54 12.13 15.60
C LEU A 175 -8.47 11.73 14.45
N PRO A 176 -8.59 12.58 13.41
CA PRO A 176 -9.42 12.28 12.25
C PRO A 176 -8.76 11.24 11.32
N TYR A 177 -9.56 10.69 10.40
CA TYR A 177 -9.07 9.87 9.28
C TYR A 177 -8.32 10.76 8.25
N PRO A 178 -7.23 10.28 7.63
CA PRO A 178 -6.54 9.01 7.85
C PRO A 178 -5.70 9.05 9.14
N GLY A 179 -6.01 8.12 10.05
CA GLY A 179 -5.47 8.14 11.40
C GLY A 179 -3.96 7.93 11.46
N GLY A 180 -3.43 6.99 10.66
CA GLY A 180 -2.00 6.67 10.62
C GLY A 180 -1.13 7.88 10.25
N VAL A 181 -1.56 8.68 9.26
CA VAL A 181 -0.87 9.91 8.85
C VAL A 181 -0.90 10.96 9.96
N ASN A 182 -2.06 11.16 10.59
CA ASN A 182 -2.21 12.15 11.65
C ASN A 182 -1.46 11.72 12.93
N LEU A 183 -1.45 10.42 13.23
CA LEU A 183 -0.69 9.85 14.35
C LEU A 183 0.82 10.05 14.14
N ASP A 184 1.34 9.83 12.92
CA ASP A 184 2.75 10.06 12.59
C ASP A 184 3.14 11.53 12.80
N LYS A 185 2.31 12.46 12.33
CA LYS A 185 2.56 13.91 12.49
C LYS A 185 2.69 14.34 13.95
N ILE A 186 1.79 13.88 14.84
CA ILE A 186 1.83 14.30 16.24
C ILE A 186 2.91 13.57 17.03
N SER A 187 3.25 12.33 16.64
CA SER A 187 4.24 11.49 17.35
C SER A 187 5.64 12.10 17.42
N VAL A 188 5.96 13.00 16.48
CA VAL A 188 7.27 13.70 16.44
C VAL A 188 7.54 14.50 17.72
N ASN A 189 6.48 14.96 18.40
CA ASN A 189 6.57 15.76 19.63
C ASN A 189 6.37 14.91 20.90
N GLY A 190 6.17 13.60 20.77
CA GLY A 190 5.88 12.69 21.89
C GLY A 190 7.09 11.90 22.37
N ASP A 191 6.98 11.40 23.59
CA ASP A 191 7.96 10.46 24.17
C ASP A 191 7.64 9.03 23.73
N GLU A 192 8.46 8.47 22.83
CA GLU A 192 8.28 7.10 22.32
C GLU A 192 8.48 5.99 23.37
N ASN A 193 8.97 6.32 24.56
CA ASN A 193 9.19 5.38 25.67
C ASN A 193 8.20 5.56 26.82
N LYS A 194 7.23 6.49 26.69
CA LYS A 194 6.27 6.81 27.75
C LYS A 194 5.40 5.61 28.09
N TYR A 195 4.90 4.90 27.10
CA TYR A 195 4.05 3.72 27.28
C TYR A 195 4.72 2.47 26.74
N LYS A 196 4.84 1.44 27.59
CA LYS A 196 5.44 0.15 27.19
C LYS A 196 4.36 -0.76 26.61
N PHE A 197 4.30 -0.84 25.30
CA PHE A 197 3.42 -1.77 24.60
C PHE A 197 3.92 -3.21 24.72
N PRO A 198 3.00 -4.20 24.74
CA PRO A 198 3.40 -5.61 24.68
C PRO A 198 4.09 -5.91 23.34
N VAL A 199 5.00 -6.87 23.34
CA VAL A 199 5.60 -7.40 22.11
C VAL A 199 4.77 -8.60 21.67
N PRO A 200 3.98 -8.49 20.59
CA PRO A 200 3.18 -9.59 20.11
C PRO A 200 4.08 -10.75 19.64
N LYS A 201 3.62 -12.00 19.88
CA LYS A 201 4.29 -13.19 19.40
C LYS A 201 3.30 -14.08 18.67
N VAL A 202 3.68 -14.54 17.48
CA VAL A 202 2.97 -15.55 16.72
C VAL A 202 3.69 -16.88 16.94
N ALA A 203 3.02 -17.84 17.63
CA ALA A 203 3.69 -19.01 18.17
C ALA A 203 4.23 -19.98 17.08
N ASP A 204 3.58 -20.03 15.94
CA ASP A 204 3.85 -20.95 14.83
C ASP A 204 4.59 -20.30 13.65
N SER A 205 5.01 -19.06 13.78
CA SER A 205 5.71 -18.33 12.72
C SER A 205 6.75 -17.37 13.29
N LYS A 206 7.91 -17.35 12.64
CA LYS A 206 9.04 -16.48 12.97
C LYS A 206 8.88 -15.07 12.39
N TYR A 207 8.14 -14.94 11.27
CA TYR A 207 8.09 -13.74 10.47
C TYR A 207 6.70 -13.08 10.45
N ASP A 208 5.67 -13.79 10.94
CA ASP A 208 4.31 -13.26 10.93
C ASP A 208 4.11 -12.17 11.99
N PHE A 209 3.17 -11.27 11.72
CA PHE A 209 2.83 -10.16 12.58
C PHE A 209 1.49 -10.37 13.29
N SER A 210 1.29 -9.65 14.40
CA SER A 210 0.00 -9.45 15.06
C SER A 210 -0.04 -8.04 15.61
N PHE A 211 -1.08 -7.27 15.28
CA PHE A 211 -1.25 -5.89 15.72
C PHE A 211 -2.47 -5.66 16.59
N SER A 212 -3.40 -6.63 16.66
CA SER A 212 -4.64 -6.51 17.45
C SER A 212 -4.39 -6.30 18.94
N GLY A 213 -3.34 -6.93 19.48
CA GLY A 213 -2.91 -6.74 20.87
C GLY A 213 -2.42 -5.33 21.18
N LEU A 214 -1.69 -4.71 20.24
CA LEU A 214 -1.22 -3.33 20.37
C LEU A 214 -2.40 -2.35 20.37
N LYS A 215 -3.35 -2.51 19.45
CA LYS A 215 -4.59 -1.74 19.38
C LYS A 215 -5.37 -1.83 20.69
N THR A 216 -5.60 -3.06 21.17
CA THR A 216 -6.36 -3.30 22.40
C THR A 216 -5.68 -2.65 23.61
N PHE A 217 -4.35 -2.72 23.68
CA PHE A 217 -3.59 -2.05 24.73
C PHE A 217 -3.79 -0.53 24.70
N ALA A 218 -3.71 0.11 23.51
CA ALA A 218 -3.93 1.55 23.34
C ALA A 218 -5.34 1.98 23.81
N VAL A 219 -6.37 1.25 23.38
CA VAL A 219 -7.76 1.50 23.79
C VAL A 219 -7.92 1.39 25.30
N ASN A 220 -7.41 0.32 25.91
CA ASN A 220 -7.49 0.11 27.35
C ASN A 220 -6.70 1.15 28.14
N LEU A 221 -5.55 1.59 27.64
CA LEU A 221 -4.75 2.64 28.28
C LEU A 221 -5.54 3.94 28.40
N VAL A 222 -6.13 4.41 27.29
CA VAL A 222 -6.93 5.65 27.25
C VAL A 222 -8.18 5.51 28.13
N HIS A 223 -8.88 4.38 28.04
CA HIS A 223 -10.09 4.13 28.84
C HIS A 223 -9.78 4.13 30.34
N ASN A 224 -8.74 3.42 30.78
CA ASN A 224 -8.35 3.33 32.17
C ASN A 224 -7.87 4.68 32.73
N ALA A 225 -7.15 5.48 31.96
CA ALA A 225 -6.74 6.83 32.36
C ALA A 225 -7.97 7.72 32.53
N SER A 226 -8.91 7.70 31.57
CA SER A 226 -10.16 8.47 31.69
C SER A 226 -10.97 8.11 32.96
N GLN A 227 -11.05 6.82 33.30
CA GLN A 227 -11.74 6.39 34.55
C GLN A 227 -11.07 6.92 35.84
N LYS A 228 -9.75 7.16 35.79
CA LYS A 228 -8.98 7.70 36.93
C LYS A 228 -8.93 9.22 36.92
N GLY A 229 -9.50 9.89 35.94
CA GLY A 229 -9.37 11.33 35.74
C GLY A 229 -7.97 11.77 35.31
N GLU A 230 -7.20 10.86 34.72
CA GLU A 230 -5.86 11.11 34.16
C GLU A 230 -5.97 11.38 32.67
N ASP A 231 -5.14 12.30 32.15
CA ASP A 231 -5.05 12.58 30.70
C ASP A 231 -3.92 11.79 30.06
N VAL A 232 -4.23 11.18 28.92
CA VAL A 232 -3.24 10.57 28.02
C VAL A 232 -2.92 11.57 26.92
N LYS A 233 -1.67 12.05 26.88
CA LYS A 233 -1.23 12.93 25.81
C LYS A 233 -1.20 12.15 24.50
N ALA A 234 -1.89 12.67 23.49
CA ALA A 234 -2.01 12.03 22.17
C ALA A 234 -0.64 11.83 21.50
N GLU A 235 0.27 12.80 21.67
CA GLU A 235 1.64 12.76 21.15
C GLU A 235 2.45 11.60 21.75
N ASP A 236 2.38 11.41 23.06
CA ASP A 236 3.12 10.35 23.77
C ASP A 236 2.55 8.96 23.43
N LEU A 237 1.20 8.85 23.34
CA LEU A 237 0.57 7.61 22.92
C LEU A 237 0.96 7.28 21.46
N GLY A 238 0.86 8.27 20.56
CA GLY A 238 1.22 8.13 19.16
C GLY A 238 2.65 7.69 18.97
N ALA A 239 3.60 8.36 19.64
CA ALA A 239 5.02 8.03 19.57
C ALA A 239 5.31 6.61 20.08
N SER A 240 4.74 6.23 21.25
CA SER A 240 4.94 4.89 21.82
C SER A 240 4.28 3.80 20.98
N PHE A 241 3.09 4.06 20.41
CA PHE A 241 2.39 3.13 19.53
C PHE A 241 3.13 2.89 18.22
N ILE A 242 3.52 3.98 17.53
CA ILE A 242 4.29 3.89 16.28
C ILE A 242 5.62 3.17 16.52
N LYS A 243 6.28 3.43 17.67
CA LYS A 243 7.47 2.69 18.07
C LYS A 243 7.20 1.19 18.12
N ALA A 244 6.17 0.77 18.81
CA ALA A 244 5.84 -0.65 18.98
C ALA A 244 5.56 -1.33 17.63
N VAL A 245 4.77 -0.69 16.76
CA VAL A 245 4.46 -1.20 15.41
C VAL A 245 5.71 -1.26 14.54
N THR A 246 6.50 -0.19 14.48
CA THR A 246 7.68 -0.14 13.61
C THR A 246 8.79 -1.04 14.09
N ASP A 247 9.02 -1.18 15.41
CA ASP A 247 10.01 -2.10 15.96
C ASP A 247 9.66 -3.55 15.60
N LEU A 248 8.37 -3.93 15.64
CA LEU A 248 7.90 -5.25 15.24
C LEU A 248 8.12 -5.50 13.73
N LEU A 249 7.70 -4.56 12.87
CA LEU A 249 7.89 -4.65 11.42
C LEU A 249 9.36 -4.78 11.04
N VAL A 250 10.21 -3.92 11.59
CA VAL A 250 11.66 -3.91 11.30
C VAL A 250 12.33 -5.17 11.81
N SER A 251 12.03 -5.61 13.04
CA SER A 251 12.69 -6.79 13.60
C SER A 251 12.43 -8.06 12.79
N HIS A 252 11.17 -8.32 12.41
CA HIS A 252 10.82 -9.51 11.62
C HIS A 252 11.35 -9.42 10.19
N THR A 253 11.33 -8.23 9.58
CA THR A 253 11.89 -8.02 8.23
C THR A 253 13.40 -8.27 8.23
N MET A 254 14.14 -7.72 9.19
CA MET A 254 15.60 -7.91 9.29
C MET A 254 15.97 -9.36 9.62
N GLU A 255 15.12 -10.07 10.34
CA GLU A 255 15.30 -11.48 10.60
C GLU A 255 15.11 -12.32 9.32
N ALA A 256 14.06 -12.02 8.53
CA ALA A 256 13.87 -12.64 7.22
C ALA A 256 15.04 -12.35 6.27
N VAL A 257 15.48 -11.11 6.19
CA VAL A 257 16.66 -10.69 5.38
C VAL A 257 17.89 -11.52 5.73
N LYS A 258 18.18 -11.68 7.03
CA LYS A 258 19.32 -12.48 7.51
C LYS A 258 19.19 -13.95 7.11
N ASP A 259 18.02 -14.55 7.30
CA ASP A 259 17.83 -15.98 7.08
C ASP A 259 17.78 -16.35 5.59
N PHE A 260 17.28 -15.45 4.75
CA PHE A 260 17.22 -15.63 3.30
C PHE A 260 18.45 -15.07 2.56
N GLY A 261 19.36 -14.39 3.26
CA GLY A 261 20.56 -13.80 2.67
C GLY A 261 20.26 -12.68 1.67
N ALA A 262 19.16 -11.91 1.88
CA ALA A 262 18.80 -10.84 0.98
C ALA A 262 19.74 -9.63 1.14
N GLU A 263 20.25 -9.12 0.03
CA GLU A 263 21.15 -7.95 0.00
C GLU A 263 20.39 -6.63 -0.14
N LYS A 264 19.11 -6.68 -0.57
CA LYS A 264 18.26 -5.52 -0.82
C LYS A 264 16.94 -5.65 -0.08
N ILE A 265 16.47 -4.53 0.48
CA ILE A 265 15.14 -4.38 1.07
C ILE A 265 14.39 -3.29 0.31
N VAL A 266 13.10 -3.52 0.08
CA VAL A 266 12.17 -2.56 -0.53
C VAL A 266 11.03 -2.30 0.44
N LEU A 267 10.79 -1.03 0.79
CA LEU A 267 9.57 -0.62 1.49
C LEU A 267 8.46 -0.33 0.48
N ALA A 268 7.23 -0.76 0.77
CA ALA A 268 6.09 -0.56 -0.12
C ALA A 268 4.77 -0.38 0.66
N GLY A 269 3.78 0.23 0.02
CA GLY A 269 2.47 0.51 0.60
C GLY A 269 2.40 1.82 1.40
N GLY A 270 1.18 2.29 1.72
CA GLY A 270 0.95 3.60 2.33
C GLY A 270 1.70 3.83 3.65
N VAL A 271 1.83 2.81 4.49
CA VAL A 271 2.58 2.89 5.77
C VAL A 271 4.09 3.03 5.54
N SER A 272 4.60 2.72 4.35
CA SER A 272 6.01 2.98 3.99
C SER A 272 6.36 4.48 4.00
N ALA A 273 5.37 5.37 4.03
CA ALA A 273 5.57 6.81 4.21
C ALA A 273 5.85 7.21 5.67
N ASN A 274 5.57 6.31 6.65
CA ASN A 274 5.75 6.61 8.07
C ASN A 274 7.20 7.01 8.37
N SER A 275 7.36 8.15 9.04
CA SER A 275 8.66 8.78 9.28
C SER A 275 9.60 7.91 10.12
N ARG A 276 9.07 7.29 11.18
CA ARG A 276 9.85 6.42 12.07
C ARG A 276 10.23 5.11 11.38
N LEU A 277 9.30 4.50 10.63
CA LEU A 277 9.58 3.26 9.90
C LEU A 277 10.76 3.47 8.92
N ARG A 278 10.72 4.55 8.13
CA ARG A 278 11.81 4.90 7.20
C ARG A 278 13.14 5.07 7.93
N ARG A 279 13.18 5.89 8.98
CA ARG A 279 14.39 6.16 9.74
C ARG A 279 14.98 4.90 10.37
N VAL A 280 14.17 4.12 11.09
CA VAL A 280 14.67 2.91 11.77
C VAL A 280 15.11 1.83 10.77
N MET A 281 14.42 1.70 9.64
CA MET A 281 14.83 0.76 8.58
C MET A 281 16.16 1.20 7.95
N GLU A 282 16.36 2.49 7.68
CA GLU A 282 17.66 3.04 7.20
C GLU A 282 18.81 2.72 8.15
N GLU A 283 18.63 3.01 9.45
CA GLU A 283 19.62 2.74 10.49
C GLU A 283 19.98 1.24 10.53
N LYS A 284 18.98 0.36 10.47
CA LYS A 284 19.18 -1.10 10.53
C LYS A 284 19.85 -1.63 9.26
N CYS A 285 19.43 -1.20 8.09
CA CYS A 285 20.04 -1.59 6.82
C CYS A 285 21.49 -1.14 6.75
N ALA A 286 21.77 0.12 7.08
CA ALA A 286 23.15 0.65 7.11
C ALA A 286 24.05 -0.15 8.07
N SER A 287 23.54 -0.52 9.26
CA SER A 287 24.31 -1.30 10.24
C SER A 287 24.60 -2.74 9.82
N LYS A 288 23.90 -3.25 8.81
CA LYS A 288 24.01 -4.64 8.29
C LYS A 288 24.58 -4.72 6.87
N GLY A 289 24.85 -3.58 6.24
CA GLY A 289 25.34 -3.53 4.86
C GLY A 289 24.29 -4.00 3.84
N VAL A 290 22.99 -3.78 4.13
CA VAL A 290 21.87 -4.11 3.26
C VAL A 290 21.42 -2.84 2.55
N GLU A 291 21.17 -2.91 1.25
CA GLU A 291 20.65 -1.78 0.48
C GLU A 291 19.15 -1.56 0.76
N LEU A 292 18.74 -0.33 1.04
CA LEU A 292 17.36 0.03 1.27
C LEU A 292 16.79 0.87 0.13
N TYR A 293 15.71 0.41 -0.47
CA TYR A 293 14.93 1.12 -1.48
C TYR A 293 13.58 1.55 -0.91
N LYS A 294 13.20 2.79 -1.18
CA LYS A 294 11.93 3.39 -0.72
C LYS A 294 11.27 4.12 -1.87
N PRO A 295 9.94 4.07 -2.00
CA PRO A 295 9.29 4.89 -3.00
C PRO A 295 9.32 6.37 -2.59
N GLU A 296 9.28 7.27 -3.56
CA GLU A 296 8.97 8.67 -3.29
C GLU A 296 7.62 8.77 -2.55
N LEU A 297 7.46 9.75 -1.66
CA LEU A 297 6.26 9.88 -0.82
C LEU A 297 4.97 9.92 -1.64
N LYS A 298 5.00 10.55 -2.82
CA LYS A 298 3.84 10.64 -3.73
C LYS A 298 3.38 9.30 -4.31
N TYR A 299 4.23 8.25 -4.26
CA TYR A 299 3.93 6.91 -4.76
C TYR A 299 3.72 5.87 -3.66
N CYS A 300 3.75 6.27 -2.37
CA CYS A 300 3.50 5.35 -1.26
C CYS A 300 2.03 4.94 -1.17
N GLY A 301 1.09 5.88 -1.35
CA GLY A 301 -0.35 5.64 -1.36
C GLY A 301 -0.82 5.02 -2.68
N ASP A 302 -2.12 4.75 -2.75
CA ASP A 302 -2.76 4.17 -3.93
C ASP A 302 -2.66 5.16 -5.10
N ASN A 303 -2.16 4.68 -6.23
CA ASN A 303 -1.98 5.46 -7.44
C ASN A 303 -1.92 4.54 -8.67
N ALA A 304 -2.17 5.10 -9.85
CA ALA A 304 -2.20 4.28 -11.06
C ALA A 304 -0.82 4.10 -11.72
N ALA A 305 0.16 4.94 -11.40
CA ALA A 305 1.52 4.77 -11.93
C ALA A 305 2.15 3.45 -11.45
N MET A 306 1.90 3.05 -10.20
CA MET A 306 2.33 1.76 -9.66
C MET A 306 1.69 0.58 -10.40
N ILE A 307 0.44 0.73 -10.83
CA ILE A 307 -0.31 -0.29 -11.57
C ILE A 307 0.19 -0.38 -13.02
N ALA A 308 0.42 0.77 -13.67
CA ALA A 308 1.02 0.80 -15.00
C ALA A 308 2.43 0.22 -15.02
N SER A 309 3.25 0.52 -13.99
CA SER A 309 4.59 -0.04 -13.83
C SER A 309 4.56 -1.56 -13.71
N GLN A 310 3.78 -2.12 -12.79
CA GLN A 310 3.63 -3.58 -12.68
C GLN A 310 3.02 -4.18 -13.94
N GLY A 311 2.03 -3.51 -14.53
CA GLY A 311 1.38 -3.94 -15.77
C GLY A 311 2.35 -4.11 -16.94
N TYR A 312 3.37 -3.28 -17.03
CA TYR A 312 4.44 -3.43 -18.01
C TYR A 312 5.16 -4.77 -17.86
N TYR A 313 5.57 -5.14 -16.63
CA TYR A 313 6.28 -6.41 -16.40
C TYR A 313 5.36 -7.63 -16.58
N GLU A 314 4.10 -7.54 -16.12
CA GLU A 314 3.10 -8.60 -16.37
C GLU A 314 2.83 -8.76 -17.89
N PHE A 315 2.81 -7.63 -18.63
CA PHE A 315 2.68 -7.66 -20.09
C PHE A 315 3.87 -8.35 -20.74
N LEU A 316 5.10 -8.03 -20.37
CA LEU A 316 6.30 -8.68 -20.91
C LEU A 316 6.35 -10.18 -20.58
N ALA A 317 5.85 -10.58 -19.42
CA ALA A 317 5.70 -11.99 -19.02
C ALA A 317 4.55 -12.72 -19.76
N GLY A 318 3.88 -12.06 -20.71
CA GLY A 318 2.82 -12.66 -21.52
C GLY A 318 1.44 -12.69 -20.85
N LYS A 319 1.27 -12.10 -19.66
CA LYS A 319 -0.02 -12.06 -18.99
C LYS A 319 -1.00 -11.13 -19.71
N ARG A 320 -2.14 -11.66 -20.06
CA ARG A 320 -3.26 -10.99 -20.71
C ARG A 320 -4.56 -11.51 -20.11
N ALA A 321 -5.56 -10.67 -20.07
CA ALA A 321 -6.91 -11.07 -19.74
C ALA A 321 -7.82 -10.86 -20.95
N ASP A 322 -8.86 -11.66 -21.02
CA ASP A 322 -9.98 -11.44 -21.92
C ASP A 322 -11.13 -10.68 -21.19
N LEU A 323 -12.24 -10.53 -21.87
CA LEU A 323 -13.39 -9.82 -21.33
C LEU A 323 -14.14 -10.59 -20.20
N THR A 324 -13.72 -11.80 -19.86
CA THR A 324 -14.24 -12.55 -18.72
C THR A 324 -13.54 -12.17 -17.40
N LEU A 325 -12.47 -11.34 -17.44
CA LEU A 325 -11.82 -10.82 -16.24
C LEU A 325 -12.86 -10.28 -15.25
N ASN A 326 -12.73 -10.69 -13.99
CA ASN A 326 -13.60 -10.21 -12.93
C ASN A 326 -12.78 -9.72 -11.74
N ALA A 327 -13.38 -8.84 -10.94
CA ALA A 327 -12.78 -8.36 -9.72
C ALA A 327 -12.82 -9.43 -8.61
N VAL A 328 -11.78 -9.44 -7.77
CA VAL A 328 -11.67 -10.38 -6.64
C VAL A 328 -11.31 -9.61 -5.37
N ALA A 329 -12.22 -9.65 -4.37
CA ALA A 329 -12.05 -8.86 -3.14
C ALA A 329 -10.84 -9.29 -2.29
N SER A 330 -10.51 -10.58 -2.30
CA SER A 330 -9.38 -11.12 -1.55
C SER A 330 -8.64 -12.17 -2.39
N MET A 331 -7.34 -11.95 -2.56
CA MET A 331 -6.46 -12.84 -3.31
C MET A 331 -5.06 -12.76 -2.73
N PRO A 332 -4.33 -13.89 -2.58
CA PRO A 332 -2.92 -13.84 -2.23
C PRO A 332 -2.10 -13.23 -3.37
N ILE A 333 -0.98 -12.58 -3.02
CA ILE A 333 -0.07 -11.98 -4.03
C ILE A 333 0.62 -13.01 -4.92
N THR A 334 0.66 -14.26 -4.49
CA THR A 334 1.24 -15.39 -5.21
C THR A 334 0.27 -15.94 -6.25
N ASP A 335 0.78 -16.42 -7.38
CA ASP A 335 -0.04 -17.03 -8.46
C ASP A 335 -0.48 -18.49 -8.15
N LYS A 336 -0.36 -18.95 -6.88
CA LYS A 336 -0.67 -20.32 -6.46
C LYS A 336 -1.84 -20.37 -5.49
#